data_ea890920276cdd19cc6c3814aa23bbcb
#
_entry.id   ea890920276cdd19cc6c3814aa23bbcb
#
_cell.length_a   1.000
_cell.length_b   1.000
_cell.length_c   1.000
_cell.angle_alpha   90.00
_cell.angle_beta   90.00
_cell.angle_gamma   90.00
#
_symmetry.space_group_name_H-M   'P 1'
#
loop_
_entity.id
_entity.type
_entity.pdbx_description
1 polymer ?
#
loop_
_entity_poly.entity_id
_entity_poly.type
_entity_poly.pdbx_seq_one_letter_code
_entity_poly.pdbx_strand_id
1 'polypeptide(L)'
;MNNQFRIYGVITGFLVIISLVGSVTAVSLAPGWQEHPADDATFSDPILSPDGSMVFAGGNQLLVRSWNGDNRWSGLSGTVATMSSDGNYIVSALNDNVRKFTRTGDVIWNRITGSPFRAVAVSGDGSLVIAADDRGYLRSWTSDGKSLGVDNETDQVKRIEISPSQSLVVVSTKDNLKVFSPEMNLVWEKKTLGNRDSFIAFSADSSTLILAGENQVSSYTAKGLLNWEKEITNNFIIDMACSDDCSTIVLGSQDGNVWVLTKDGQIQWKYPAGSWVNSVGVSRDGSVIVAGALDGTVYILDKNGNLLTQTKTDSAIQQRSIAVNEDGTRIVVIAERTMYGYNLDYDRSGVPKATYTEIPVRTTLTPSPISTPVPVKTTRPITVPSPQGTTLPETTRTPNSALTPLLALIGFAGLLFKIGKRKN
;
A
#
# COMPACT_ATOMS: atom_id res chain seq x y z
N MET A 1 -64.44 50.08 59.11
CA MET A 1 -64.40 49.40 57.81
C MET A 1 -63.02 49.62 57.23
N ASN A 2 -62.11 48.69 57.47
CA ASN A 2 -60.72 48.74 56.98
C ASN A 2 -60.52 47.67 55.98
N ASN A 3 -60.39 48.03 54.69
CA ASN A 3 -59.95 47.15 53.61
C ASN A 3 -58.43 47.16 53.55
N GLN A 4 -57.83 46.03 53.92
CA GLN A 4 -56.42 45.79 53.68
C GLN A 4 -56.25 45.11 52.33
N PHE A 5 -55.65 45.82 51.39
CA PHE A 5 -55.18 45.20 50.15
C PHE A 5 -53.82 44.48 50.40
N ARG A 6 -53.81 43.12 50.21
CA ARG A 6 -52.60 42.38 50.21
C ARG A 6 -52.07 42.35 48.75
N ILE A 7 -50.90 42.97 48.51
CA ILE A 7 -50.18 42.91 47.29
C ILE A 7 -49.34 41.61 47.30
N TYR A 8 -49.69 40.67 46.46
CA TYR A 8 -48.83 39.54 46.19
C TYR A 8 -47.80 39.94 45.13
N GLY A 9 -46.53 40.12 45.53
CA GLY A 9 -45.40 40.26 44.59
C GLY A 9 -45.10 38.93 43.93
N VAL A 10 -45.33 38.85 42.62
CA VAL A 10 -44.85 37.76 41.80
C VAL A 10 -43.39 38.07 41.47
N ILE A 11 -42.45 37.34 42.10
CA ILE A 11 -41.04 37.31 41.70
C ILE A 11 -40.94 36.41 40.48
N THR A 12 -40.94 36.96 39.28
CA THR A 12 -40.55 36.33 38.06
C THR A 12 -39.02 36.14 38.06
N GLY A 13 -38.56 34.97 38.50
CA GLY A 13 -37.18 34.57 38.32
C GLY A 13 -36.85 34.42 36.82
N PHE A 14 -36.08 35.34 36.29
CA PHE A 14 -35.47 35.18 34.98
C PHE A 14 -34.41 34.10 35.12
N LEU A 15 -34.70 32.89 34.60
CA LEU A 15 -33.72 31.86 34.39
C LEU A 15 -32.88 32.26 33.17
N VAL A 16 -31.72 32.86 33.38
CA VAL A 16 -30.74 33.10 32.32
C VAL A 16 -30.11 31.76 32.02
N ILE A 17 -30.63 31.08 31.00
CA ILE A 17 -29.95 29.95 30.38
C ILE A 17 -28.79 30.52 29.54
N ILE A 18 -27.59 30.55 30.12
CA ILE A 18 -26.38 30.77 29.35
C ILE A 18 -26.15 29.49 28.56
N SER A 19 -26.66 29.45 27.33
CA SER A 19 -26.21 28.46 26.36
C SER A 19 -24.76 28.80 26.03
N LEU A 20 -23.82 28.05 26.62
CA LEU A 20 -22.48 27.95 26.07
C LEU A 20 -22.64 27.28 24.70
N VAL A 21 -22.87 28.07 23.66
CA VAL A 21 -22.64 27.67 22.29
C VAL A 21 -21.12 27.66 22.15
N GLY A 22 -20.49 26.53 22.50
CA GLY A 22 -19.15 26.27 22.03
C GLY A 22 -19.22 26.41 20.49
N SER A 23 -18.38 27.26 19.93
CA SER A 23 -18.22 27.35 18.49
C SER A 23 -17.83 25.96 18.00
N VAL A 24 -18.82 25.23 17.47
CA VAL A 24 -18.55 24.04 16.69
C VAL A 24 -17.84 24.58 15.46
N THR A 25 -16.52 24.45 15.42
CA THR A 25 -15.75 24.72 14.22
C THR A 25 -16.26 23.75 13.15
N ALA A 26 -16.83 24.31 12.10
CA ALA A 26 -17.41 23.52 11.03
C ALA A 26 -16.29 22.73 10.36
N VAL A 27 -16.37 21.41 10.40
CA VAL A 27 -15.50 20.54 9.61
C VAL A 27 -15.90 20.69 8.15
N SER A 28 -14.97 21.07 7.28
CA SER A 28 -15.23 21.14 5.87
C SER A 28 -14.32 20.17 5.10
N LEU A 29 -14.93 19.42 4.19
CA LEU A 29 -14.25 18.61 3.20
C LEU A 29 -14.42 19.29 1.84
N ALA A 30 -13.37 19.94 1.38
CA ALA A 30 -13.38 20.63 0.10
C ALA A 30 -12.83 19.71 -1.00
N PRO A 31 -13.54 19.56 -2.15
CA PRO A 31 -12.95 18.94 -3.33
C PRO A 31 -11.70 19.72 -3.73
N GLY A 32 -10.56 19.05 -3.80
CA GLY A 32 -9.32 19.64 -4.27
C GLY A 32 -9.22 19.52 -5.80
N TRP A 33 -9.31 18.28 -6.28
CA TRP A 33 -9.20 17.96 -7.69
C TRP A 33 -9.76 16.56 -7.98
N GLN A 34 -10.01 16.32 -9.26
CA GLN A 34 -10.41 15.01 -9.78
C GLN A 34 -9.58 14.69 -11.01
N GLU A 35 -9.12 13.46 -11.14
CA GLU A 35 -8.32 12.98 -12.25
C GLU A 35 -8.96 11.74 -12.85
N HIS A 36 -9.19 11.79 -14.15
CA HIS A 36 -9.58 10.62 -14.95
C HIS A 36 -8.35 10.13 -15.71
N PRO A 37 -8.03 8.85 -15.66
CA PRO A 37 -6.92 8.34 -16.45
C PRO A 37 -7.22 8.50 -17.95
N ALA A 38 -6.17 8.67 -18.75
CA ALA A 38 -6.29 8.55 -20.20
C ALA A 38 -6.78 7.14 -20.56
N ASP A 39 -7.31 6.97 -21.79
CA ASP A 39 -7.93 5.76 -22.33
C ASP A 39 -7.33 4.46 -21.75
N ASP A 40 -8.18 3.54 -21.30
CA ASP A 40 -7.83 2.22 -20.74
C ASP A 40 -6.86 2.17 -19.54
N ALA A 41 -6.34 3.31 -19.07
CA ALA A 41 -5.53 3.35 -17.87
C ALA A 41 -6.37 3.09 -16.61
N THR A 42 -5.74 2.49 -15.61
CA THR A 42 -6.31 2.26 -14.29
C THR A 42 -5.36 2.80 -13.24
N PHE A 43 -5.90 3.37 -12.18
CA PHE A 43 -5.14 3.72 -10.98
C PHE A 43 -5.32 2.64 -9.93
N SER A 44 -4.27 2.38 -9.16
CA SER A 44 -4.29 1.50 -8.00
C SER A 44 -3.39 2.04 -6.90
N ASP A 45 -3.67 1.63 -5.67
CA ASP A 45 -2.82 1.87 -4.50
C ASP A 45 -2.29 3.32 -4.43
N PRO A 46 -3.17 4.32 -4.20
CA PRO A 46 -2.74 5.69 -4.11
C PRO A 46 -1.81 5.87 -2.91
N ILE A 47 -0.78 6.67 -3.09
CA ILE A 47 0.14 7.04 -2.01
C ILE A 47 0.24 8.55 -1.98
N LEU A 48 0.15 9.11 -0.78
CA LEU A 48 0.45 10.52 -0.51
C LEU A 48 1.84 10.64 0.09
N SER A 49 2.59 11.63 -0.36
CA SER A 49 3.80 12.01 0.37
C SER A 49 3.43 12.46 1.78
N PRO A 50 4.31 12.30 2.79
CA PRO A 50 4.04 12.67 4.17
C PRO A 50 3.51 14.09 4.33
N ASP A 51 4.13 15.04 3.62
CA ASP A 51 3.73 16.45 3.57
C ASP A 51 2.46 16.70 2.73
N GLY A 52 1.87 15.66 2.15
CA GLY A 52 0.71 15.73 1.29
C GLY A 52 0.93 16.48 -0.03
N SER A 53 2.14 16.96 -0.34
CA SER A 53 2.39 17.81 -1.51
C SER A 53 2.42 17.04 -2.82
N MET A 54 2.54 15.72 -2.77
CA MET A 54 2.59 14.83 -3.94
C MET A 54 1.65 13.65 -3.79
N VAL A 55 1.01 13.33 -4.89
CA VAL A 55 0.19 12.12 -5.06
C VAL A 55 0.87 11.22 -6.07
N PHE A 56 0.85 9.97 -5.73
CA PHE A 56 1.40 8.91 -6.52
C PHE A 56 0.36 7.79 -6.65
N ALA A 57 0.18 7.23 -7.83
CA ALA A 57 -0.67 6.07 -8.05
C ALA A 57 -0.01 5.12 -9.05
N GLY A 58 0.01 3.85 -8.69
CA GLY A 58 0.38 2.75 -9.59
C GLY A 58 -0.76 2.45 -10.57
N GLY A 59 -0.52 1.46 -11.42
CA GLY A 59 -1.48 1.00 -12.42
C GLY A 59 -0.74 0.60 -13.68
N ASN A 60 -1.44 0.51 -14.81
CA ASN A 60 -0.76 0.33 -16.09
C ASN A 60 0.03 1.58 -16.54
N GLN A 61 -0.19 2.71 -15.88
CA GLN A 61 0.66 3.91 -15.96
C GLN A 61 0.96 4.40 -14.54
N LEU A 62 2.21 4.83 -14.32
CA LEU A 62 2.60 5.48 -13.10
C LEU A 62 2.27 6.96 -13.20
N LEU A 63 1.41 7.43 -12.32
CA LEU A 63 1.09 8.85 -12.20
C LEU A 63 1.77 9.43 -10.96
N VAL A 64 2.55 10.50 -11.17
CA VAL A 64 3.09 11.31 -10.08
C VAL A 64 2.71 12.76 -10.34
N ARG A 65 1.97 13.37 -9.41
CA ARG A 65 1.52 14.75 -9.56
C ARG A 65 1.66 15.52 -8.25
N SER A 66 1.76 16.83 -8.36
CA SER A 66 1.64 17.69 -7.19
C SER A 66 0.20 17.74 -6.70
N TRP A 67 0.01 18.05 -5.42
CA TRP A 67 -1.33 18.23 -4.86
C TRP A 67 -2.19 19.23 -5.63
N ASN A 68 -1.58 20.30 -6.14
CA ASN A 68 -2.28 21.36 -6.88
C ASN A 68 -2.66 20.97 -8.31
N GLY A 69 -2.39 19.75 -8.74
CA GLY A 69 -2.84 19.25 -10.02
C GLY A 69 -1.84 19.31 -11.17
N ASP A 70 -0.67 19.91 -10.97
CA ASP A 70 0.36 19.92 -12.00
C ASP A 70 0.98 18.53 -12.15
N ASN A 71 1.02 18.00 -13.35
CA ASN A 71 1.75 16.78 -13.63
C ASN A 71 3.23 17.03 -13.43
N ARG A 72 3.86 16.35 -12.49
CA ARG A 72 5.30 16.49 -12.26
C ARG A 72 6.09 15.62 -13.21
N TRP A 73 5.68 14.39 -13.38
CA TRP A 73 6.23 13.49 -14.39
C TRP A 73 5.30 12.29 -14.59
N SER A 74 5.25 11.81 -15.82
CA SER A 74 4.45 10.68 -16.26
C SER A 74 5.25 9.86 -17.27
N GLY A 75 4.78 8.70 -17.62
CA GLY A 75 5.37 7.90 -18.70
C GLY A 75 6.21 6.73 -18.26
N LEU A 76 6.25 6.44 -16.97
CA LEU A 76 6.78 5.18 -16.49
C LEU A 76 5.60 4.29 -16.15
N SER A 77 5.41 3.23 -16.92
CA SER A 77 4.46 2.19 -16.58
C SER A 77 5.03 1.40 -15.41
N GLY A 78 4.19 1.08 -14.43
CA GLY A 78 4.55 0.24 -13.30
C GLY A 78 3.31 -0.42 -12.77
N THR A 79 3.29 -1.75 -12.75
CA THR A 79 2.16 -2.49 -12.19
C THR A 79 2.14 -2.44 -10.66
N VAL A 80 3.30 -2.24 -10.04
CA VAL A 80 3.45 -2.13 -8.58
C VAL A 80 4.41 -0.99 -8.28
N ALA A 81 4.08 -0.17 -7.30
CA ALA A 81 4.94 0.93 -6.93
C ALA A 81 4.73 1.35 -5.47
N THR A 82 5.75 1.97 -4.88
CA THR A 82 5.76 2.42 -3.49
C THR A 82 6.63 3.66 -3.33
N MET A 83 6.45 4.39 -2.23
CA MET A 83 7.22 5.58 -1.87
C MET A 83 7.86 5.36 -0.50
N SER A 84 9.07 5.87 -0.31
CA SER A 84 9.70 5.92 1.01
C SER A 84 8.90 6.81 1.97
N SER A 85 8.87 6.47 3.26
CA SER A 85 8.07 7.24 4.23
C SER A 85 8.59 8.65 4.48
N ASP A 86 9.81 8.97 4.05
CA ASP A 86 10.34 10.34 4.00
C ASP A 86 9.88 11.13 2.76
N GLY A 87 9.20 10.46 1.82
CA GLY A 87 8.68 11.04 0.59
C GLY A 87 9.74 11.39 -0.46
N ASN A 88 11.01 10.96 -0.30
CA ASN A 88 12.12 11.36 -1.18
C ASN A 88 12.37 10.39 -2.33
N TYR A 89 11.92 9.14 -2.20
CA TYR A 89 12.20 8.09 -3.17
C TYR A 89 10.93 7.34 -3.58
N ILE A 90 10.90 6.98 -4.84
CA ILE A 90 9.84 6.15 -5.43
C ILE A 90 10.49 4.91 -6.02
N VAL A 91 9.90 3.76 -5.77
CA VAL A 91 10.29 2.50 -6.40
C VAL A 91 9.11 1.97 -7.19
N SER A 92 9.34 1.64 -8.44
CA SER A 92 8.33 1.00 -9.27
C SER A 92 8.86 -0.26 -9.93
N ALA A 93 7.97 -1.22 -10.15
CA ALA A 93 8.26 -2.39 -10.93
C ALA A 93 7.26 -2.54 -12.08
N LEU A 94 7.82 -2.80 -13.27
CA LEU A 94 7.08 -3.12 -14.48
C LEU A 94 7.73 -4.31 -15.16
N ASN A 95 6.93 -5.33 -15.42
CA ASN A 95 7.45 -6.59 -15.97
C ASN A 95 8.66 -7.07 -15.14
N ASP A 96 9.80 -7.29 -15.77
CA ASP A 96 11.04 -7.78 -15.17
C ASP A 96 11.99 -6.67 -14.68
N ASN A 97 11.49 -5.43 -14.60
CA ASN A 97 12.29 -4.24 -14.34
C ASN A 97 11.87 -3.54 -13.05
N VAL A 98 12.81 -3.35 -12.12
CA VAL A 98 12.65 -2.51 -10.92
C VAL A 98 13.47 -1.24 -11.09
N ARG A 99 12.85 -0.11 -10.80
CA ARG A 99 13.47 1.22 -10.90
C ARG A 99 13.29 1.98 -9.60
N LYS A 100 14.34 2.67 -9.20
CA LYS A 100 14.30 3.64 -8.11
C LYS A 100 14.50 5.05 -8.67
N PHE A 101 13.64 5.95 -8.19
CA PHE A 101 13.64 7.36 -8.61
C PHE A 101 13.78 8.26 -7.40
N THR A 102 14.29 9.46 -7.66
CA THR A 102 14.11 10.58 -6.74
C THR A 102 12.66 11.06 -6.78
N ARG A 103 12.25 11.85 -5.79
CA ARG A 103 10.96 12.56 -5.77
C ARG A 103 10.73 13.43 -7.02
N THR A 104 11.80 13.89 -7.68
CA THR A 104 11.76 14.73 -8.89
C THR A 104 11.65 13.92 -10.18
N GLY A 105 11.73 12.59 -10.11
CA GLY A 105 11.60 11.69 -11.27
C GLY A 105 12.93 11.29 -11.90
N ASP A 106 14.06 11.69 -11.31
CA ASP A 106 15.37 11.27 -11.80
C ASP A 106 15.61 9.81 -11.46
N VAL A 107 16.01 9.01 -12.45
CA VAL A 107 16.33 7.60 -12.25
C VAL A 107 17.65 7.47 -11.50
N ILE A 108 17.61 6.88 -10.31
CA ILE A 108 18.81 6.58 -9.52
C ILE A 108 19.45 5.30 -10.04
N TRP A 109 18.65 4.26 -10.22
CA TRP A 109 19.09 3.01 -10.82
C TRP A 109 17.92 2.22 -11.42
N ASN A 110 18.28 1.24 -12.24
CA ASN A 110 17.39 0.32 -12.92
C ASN A 110 17.97 -1.10 -12.84
N ARG A 111 17.13 -2.12 -12.54
CA ARG A 111 17.51 -3.53 -12.45
C ARG A 111 16.53 -4.39 -13.24
N ILE A 112 17.08 -5.21 -14.14
CA ILE A 112 16.34 -6.17 -14.96
C ILE A 112 16.70 -7.57 -14.46
N THR A 113 15.69 -8.39 -14.20
CA THR A 113 15.87 -9.73 -13.61
C THR A 113 15.37 -10.87 -14.48
N GLY A 114 14.66 -10.56 -15.55
CA GLY A 114 14.12 -11.53 -16.50
C GLY A 114 12.88 -12.27 -16.00
N SER A 115 12.19 -11.72 -14.98
CA SER A 115 10.94 -12.26 -14.43
C SER A 115 10.06 -11.12 -13.93
N PRO A 116 8.75 -11.14 -14.24
CA PRO A 116 7.84 -10.09 -13.81
C PRO A 116 7.75 -9.99 -12.29
N PHE A 117 7.72 -8.75 -11.79
CA PHE A 117 7.57 -8.47 -10.37
C PHE A 117 6.10 -8.38 -9.95
N ARG A 118 5.83 -8.81 -8.71
CA ARG A 118 4.50 -8.80 -8.08
C ARG A 118 4.40 -7.85 -6.89
N ALA A 119 5.49 -7.64 -6.18
CA ALA A 119 5.52 -6.78 -5.01
C ALA A 119 6.85 -6.04 -4.93
N VAL A 120 6.81 -4.80 -4.44
CA VAL A 120 7.98 -3.98 -4.14
C VAL A 120 7.77 -3.27 -2.80
N ALA A 121 8.85 -3.05 -2.09
CA ALA A 121 8.89 -2.23 -0.88
C ALA A 121 10.16 -1.40 -0.85
N VAL A 122 10.10 -0.24 -0.20
CA VAL A 122 11.24 0.64 0.03
C VAL A 122 11.25 1.08 1.49
N SER A 123 12.42 1.12 2.10
CA SER A 123 12.57 1.61 3.47
C SER A 123 12.26 3.10 3.58
N GLY A 124 12.00 3.55 4.81
CA GLY A 124 11.57 4.92 5.09
C GLY A 124 12.50 5.99 4.58
N ASP A 125 13.81 5.74 4.54
CA ASP A 125 14.87 6.62 4.02
C ASP A 125 15.35 6.26 2.61
N GLY A 126 14.71 5.27 1.97
CA GLY A 126 15.09 4.79 0.65
C GLY A 126 16.39 4.00 0.59
N SER A 127 17.01 3.64 1.71
CA SER A 127 18.30 2.95 1.73
C SER A 127 18.22 1.47 1.36
N LEU A 128 17.06 0.84 1.58
CA LEU A 128 16.78 -0.56 1.28
C LEU A 128 15.60 -0.68 0.32
N VAL A 129 15.75 -1.48 -0.73
CA VAL A 129 14.69 -1.81 -1.68
C VAL A 129 14.55 -3.33 -1.75
N ILE A 130 13.31 -3.81 -1.66
CA ILE A 130 12.97 -5.23 -1.79
C ILE A 130 11.99 -5.40 -2.92
N ALA A 131 12.13 -6.45 -3.70
CA ALA A 131 11.13 -6.83 -4.70
C ALA A 131 10.99 -8.36 -4.78
N ALA A 132 9.77 -8.81 -5.07
CA ALA A 132 9.45 -10.21 -5.32
C ALA A 132 8.95 -10.39 -6.75
N ASP A 133 9.51 -11.36 -7.45
CA ASP A 133 9.05 -11.72 -8.79
C ASP A 133 7.99 -12.83 -8.77
N ASP A 134 7.38 -13.11 -9.93
CA ASP A 134 6.30 -14.11 -10.07
C ASP A 134 6.79 -15.55 -9.95
N ARG A 135 8.10 -15.80 -9.95
CA ARG A 135 8.74 -17.09 -9.69
C ARG A 135 9.05 -17.31 -8.20
N GLY A 136 8.74 -16.31 -7.34
CA GLY A 136 8.98 -16.37 -5.92
C GLY A 136 10.38 -15.94 -5.49
N TYR A 137 11.20 -15.35 -6.37
CA TYR A 137 12.48 -14.78 -5.94
C TYR A 137 12.28 -13.45 -5.24
N LEU A 138 12.79 -13.39 -4.02
CA LEU A 138 12.96 -12.15 -3.25
C LEU A 138 14.36 -11.59 -3.50
N ARG A 139 14.44 -10.31 -3.78
CA ARG A 139 15.71 -9.63 -4.00
C ARG A 139 15.77 -8.35 -3.20
N SER A 140 16.94 -8.07 -2.63
CA SER A 140 17.22 -6.85 -1.91
C SER A 140 18.38 -6.06 -2.51
N TRP A 141 18.26 -4.73 -2.46
CA TRP A 141 19.26 -3.79 -2.96
C TRP A 141 19.47 -2.62 -2.01
N THR A 142 20.70 -2.12 -2.00
CA THR A 142 21.07 -0.88 -1.33
C THR A 142 20.51 0.36 -2.05
N SER A 143 20.67 1.54 -1.45
CA SER A 143 20.24 2.82 -2.03
C SER A 143 20.79 3.09 -3.43
N ASP A 144 21.99 2.61 -3.76
CA ASP A 144 22.65 2.72 -5.06
C ASP A 144 22.39 1.54 -6.00
N GLY A 145 21.53 0.59 -5.57
CA GLY A 145 21.10 -0.57 -6.35
C GLY A 145 22.10 -1.73 -6.37
N LYS A 146 23.07 -1.78 -5.44
CA LYS A 146 23.91 -2.97 -5.25
C LYS A 146 23.09 -4.06 -4.57
N SER A 147 23.18 -5.30 -5.08
CA SER A 147 22.48 -6.45 -4.49
C SER A 147 23.02 -6.73 -3.09
N LEU A 148 22.13 -6.90 -2.13
CA LEU A 148 22.42 -7.32 -0.75
C LEU A 148 22.16 -8.82 -0.57
N GLY A 149 21.06 -9.34 -1.13
CA GLY A 149 20.67 -10.72 -0.98
C GLY A 149 19.63 -11.16 -1.97
N VAL A 150 19.49 -12.47 -2.12
CA VAL A 150 18.47 -13.12 -2.91
C VAL A 150 18.02 -14.36 -2.15
N ASP A 151 16.72 -14.53 -2.00
CA ASP A 151 16.11 -15.77 -1.52
C ASP A 151 15.13 -16.30 -2.56
N ASN A 152 14.90 -17.60 -2.54
CA ASN A 152 13.95 -18.27 -3.41
C ASN A 152 12.75 -18.72 -2.58
N GLU A 153 11.76 -17.83 -2.46
CA GLU A 153 10.47 -18.17 -1.92
C GLU A 153 9.65 -18.91 -3.00
N THR A 154 9.26 -20.14 -2.73
CA THR A 154 8.51 -20.95 -3.70
C THR A 154 7.05 -20.56 -3.82
N ASP A 155 6.50 -19.88 -2.78
CA ASP A 155 5.13 -19.44 -2.76
C ASP A 155 4.98 -18.05 -3.41
N GLN A 156 3.84 -17.81 -4.02
CA GLN A 156 3.54 -16.51 -4.61
C GLN A 156 3.48 -15.42 -3.54
N VAL A 157 4.41 -14.47 -3.60
CA VAL A 157 4.43 -13.31 -2.71
C VAL A 157 3.26 -12.38 -3.04
N LYS A 158 2.51 -12.01 -2.01
CA LYS A 158 1.37 -11.09 -2.10
C LYS A 158 1.74 -9.68 -1.63
N ARG A 159 2.53 -9.59 -0.57
CA ARG A 159 2.91 -8.32 0.04
C ARG A 159 4.29 -8.37 0.67
N ILE A 160 4.97 -7.24 0.64
CA ILE A 160 6.25 -7.01 1.30
C ILE A 160 6.13 -5.73 2.12
N GLU A 161 6.58 -5.79 3.37
CA GLU A 161 6.70 -4.61 4.23
C GLU A 161 8.10 -4.59 4.85
N ILE A 162 8.69 -3.41 4.96
CA ILE A 162 9.97 -3.19 5.62
C ILE A 162 9.72 -2.48 6.95
N SER A 163 10.27 -3.00 8.04
CA SER A 163 10.15 -2.33 9.34
C SER A 163 10.78 -0.93 9.29
N PRO A 164 10.26 0.06 10.02
CA PRO A 164 10.83 1.42 10.07
C PRO A 164 12.32 1.45 10.46
N SER A 165 12.76 0.54 11.35
CA SER A 165 14.17 0.37 11.70
C SER A 165 15.03 -0.30 10.62
N GLN A 166 14.39 -0.76 9.52
CA GLN A 166 15.04 -1.48 8.41
C GLN A 166 15.72 -2.81 8.82
N SER A 167 15.43 -3.30 10.00
CA SER A 167 16.03 -4.55 10.50
C SER A 167 15.27 -5.80 10.08
N LEU A 168 14.02 -5.65 9.65
CA LEU A 168 13.14 -6.75 9.28
C LEU A 168 12.42 -6.45 7.95
N VAL A 169 12.26 -7.51 7.16
CA VAL A 169 11.45 -7.55 5.94
C VAL A 169 10.38 -8.61 6.13
N VAL A 170 9.12 -8.20 6.10
CA VAL A 170 7.98 -9.10 6.22
C VAL A 170 7.41 -9.40 4.85
N VAL A 171 7.23 -10.66 4.57
CA VAL A 171 6.71 -11.16 3.30
C VAL A 171 5.49 -12.02 3.57
N SER A 172 4.34 -11.64 3.05
CA SER A 172 3.18 -12.51 3.06
C SER A 172 3.04 -13.26 1.74
N THR A 173 2.78 -14.55 1.85
CA THR A 173 2.43 -15.43 0.74
C THR A 173 0.99 -15.93 0.92
N LYS A 174 0.56 -16.84 0.10
CA LYS A 174 -0.75 -17.46 0.25
C LYS A 174 -0.88 -18.20 1.58
N ASP A 175 0.16 -18.93 2.00
CA ASP A 175 0.09 -19.87 3.11
C ASP A 175 0.95 -19.46 4.31
N ASN A 176 1.92 -18.54 4.12
CA ASN A 176 2.90 -18.19 5.16
C ASN A 176 3.15 -16.68 5.26
N LEU A 177 3.42 -16.27 6.48
CA LEU A 177 4.09 -15.01 6.80
C LEU A 177 5.54 -15.33 7.13
N LYS A 178 6.47 -14.77 6.39
CA LYS A 178 7.91 -14.95 6.60
C LYS A 178 8.56 -13.62 6.92
N VAL A 179 9.48 -13.64 7.84
CA VAL A 179 10.24 -12.46 8.24
C VAL A 179 11.72 -12.73 8.01
N PHE A 180 12.35 -11.83 7.26
CA PHE A 180 13.74 -11.91 6.84
C PHE A 180 14.54 -10.74 7.40
N SER A 181 15.87 -10.91 7.46
CA SER A 181 16.79 -9.79 7.55
C SER A 181 16.90 -9.05 6.21
N PRO A 182 17.51 -7.85 6.16
CA PRO A 182 17.75 -7.14 4.89
C PRO A 182 18.57 -7.94 3.87
N GLU A 183 19.42 -8.86 4.34
CA GLU A 183 20.25 -9.76 3.51
C GLU A 183 19.48 -11.02 3.05
N MET A 184 18.16 -11.06 3.29
CA MET A 184 17.27 -12.17 2.94
C MET A 184 17.55 -13.47 3.70
N ASN A 185 18.04 -13.38 4.94
CA ASN A 185 18.10 -14.53 5.84
C ASN A 185 16.77 -14.66 6.60
N LEU A 186 16.16 -15.84 6.59
CA LEU A 186 14.94 -16.11 7.33
C LEU A 186 15.16 -15.94 8.84
N VAL A 187 14.39 -15.08 9.49
CA VAL A 187 14.44 -14.85 10.95
C VAL A 187 13.40 -15.71 11.65
N TRP A 188 12.17 -15.68 11.17
CA TRP A 188 11.08 -16.55 11.64
C TRP A 188 9.96 -16.61 10.60
N GLU A 189 9.12 -17.64 10.72
CA GLU A 189 7.94 -17.80 9.87
C GLU A 189 6.73 -18.28 10.66
N LYS A 190 5.56 -18.04 10.14
CA LYS A 190 4.28 -18.48 10.66
C LYS A 190 3.28 -18.71 9.53
N LYS A 191 2.35 -19.63 9.71
CA LYS A 191 1.22 -19.80 8.79
C LYS A 191 0.33 -18.57 8.84
N THR A 192 -0.12 -18.11 7.66
CA THR A 192 -1.07 -17.00 7.54
C THR A 192 -2.44 -17.38 8.07
N LEU A 193 -3.23 -16.38 8.42
CA LEU A 193 -4.60 -16.52 8.90
C LEU A 193 -5.60 -16.79 7.75
N GLY A 194 -5.31 -17.77 6.86
CA GLY A 194 -6.22 -18.16 5.79
C GLY A 194 -5.73 -17.84 4.36
N ASN A 195 -6.60 -18.09 3.37
CA ASN A 195 -6.29 -18.03 1.95
C ASN A 195 -6.37 -16.63 1.32
N ARG A 196 -6.77 -15.61 2.08
CA ARG A 196 -6.92 -14.24 1.59
C ARG A 196 -5.67 -13.40 1.82
N ASP A 197 -5.69 -12.19 1.27
CA ASP A 197 -4.59 -11.25 1.46
C ASP A 197 -4.45 -10.88 2.94
N SER A 198 -3.23 -10.96 3.43
CA SER A 198 -2.90 -10.49 4.78
C SER A 198 -2.46 -9.04 4.73
N PHE A 199 -2.99 -8.24 5.65
CA PHE A 199 -2.59 -6.85 5.84
C PHE A 199 -1.52 -6.80 6.91
N ILE A 200 -0.48 -6.03 6.67
CA ILE A 200 0.71 -5.95 7.52
C ILE A 200 0.95 -4.49 7.87
N ALA A 201 1.22 -4.21 9.12
CA ALA A 201 1.68 -2.90 9.56
C ALA A 201 2.68 -3.02 10.69
N PHE A 202 3.68 -2.13 10.72
CA PHE A 202 4.62 -2.00 11.81
C PHE A 202 4.34 -0.73 12.62
N SER A 203 4.59 -0.79 13.93
CA SER A 203 4.75 0.44 14.70
C SER A 203 6.04 1.17 14.29
N ALA A 204 6.06 2.50 14.39
CA ALA A 204 7.20 3.34 14.00
C ALA A 204 8.51 2.96 14.71
N ASP A 205 8.43 2.46 15.94
CA ASP A 205 9.57 1.95 16.69
C ASP A 205 9.99 0.52 16.28
N SER A 206 9.29 -0.08 15.30
CA SER A 206 9.49 -1.46 14.82
C SER A 206 9.33 -2.55 15.88
N SER A 207 8.81 -2.23 17.04
CA SER A 207 8.67 -3.19 18.14
C SER A 207 7.47 -4.12 17.96
N THR A 208 6.46 -3.66 17.23
CA THR A 208 5.17 -4.34 17.06
C THR A 208 4.86 -4.53 15.58
N LEU A 209 4.46 -5.74 15.24
CA LEU A 209 3.93 -6.12 13.93
C LEU A 209 2.45 -6.46 14.09
N ILE A 210 1.58 -5.80 13.35
CA ILE A 210 0.15 -6.11 13.27
C ILE A 210 -0.11 -6.86 11.97
N LEU A 211 -0.82 -7.95 12.08
CA LEU A 211 -1.26 -8.76 10.96
C LEU A 211 -2.79 -8.88 11.00
N ALA A 212 -3.47 -8.54 9.93
CA ALA A 212 -4.90 -8.80 9.76
C ALA A 212 -5.14 -9.66 8.53
N GLY A 213 -6.07 -10.59 8.62
CA GLY A 213 -6.47 -11.47 7.52
C GLY A 213 -7.75 -12.21 7.85
N GLU A 214 -8.53 -12.54 6.84
CA GLU A 214 -9.86 -13.11 6.97
C GLU A 214 -10.75 -12.32 7.96
N ASN A 215 -10.96 -12.82 9.16
CA ASN A 215 -11.78 -12.19 10.20
C ASN A 215 -10.99 -11.87 11.49
N GLN A 216 -9.68 -12.07 11.47
CA GLN A 216 -8.82 -12.01 12.64
C GLN A 216 -7.76 -10.92 12.52
N VAL A 217 -7.34 -10.43 13.68
CA VAL A 217 -6.15 -9.57 13.83
C VAL A 217 -5.25 -10.17 14.88
N SER A 218 -3.95 -10.15 14.62
CA SER A 218 -2.93 -10.59 15.56
C SER A 218 -1.79 -9.60 15.65
N SER A 219 -1.19 -9.52 16.82
CA SER A 219 -0.02 -8.67 17.08
C SER A 219 1.16 -9.54 17.52
N TYR A 220 2.32 -9.22 16.97
CA TYR A 220 3.58 -9.90 17.27
C TYR A 220 4.66 -8.91 17.66
N THR A 221 5.60 -9.35 18.46
CA THR A 221 6.86 -8.64 18.63
C THR A 221 7.73 -8.78 17.38
N ALA A 222 8.74 -7.94 17.22
CA ALA A 222 9.77 -8.06 16.18
C ALA A 222 10.43 -9.45 16.14
N LYS A 223 10.45 -10.18 17.26
CA LYS A 223 11.01 -11.53 17.39
C LYS A 223 10.01 -12.66 17.06
N GLY A 224 8.80 -12.32 16.61
CA GLY A 224 7.77 -13.31 16.26
C GLY A 224 6.99 -13.88 17.44
N LEU A 225 7.13 -13.32 18.65
CA LEU A 225 6.32 -13.72 19.79
C LEU A 225 4.93 -13.09 19.67
N LEU A 226 3.89 -13.91 19.81
CA LEU A 226 2.50 -13.46 19.79
C LEU A 226 2.20 -12.61 21.04
N ASN A 227 1.78 -11.36 20.84
CA ASN A 227 1.26 -10.52 21.92
C ASN A 227 -0.22 -10.85 22.19
N TRP A 228 -1.02 -10.85 21.14
CA TRP A 228 -2.44 -11.20 21.18
C TRP A 228 -2.96 -11.59 19.78
N GLU A 229 -4.05 -12.33 19.76
CA GLU A 229 -4.80 -12.68 18.57
C GLU A 229 -6.29 -12.60 18.89
N LYS A 230 -7.08 -12.06 17.97
CA LYS A 230 -8.51 -11.83 18.17
C LYS A 230 -9.29 -11.92 16.88
N GLU A 231 -10.39 -12.63 16.95
CA GLU A 231 -11.45 -12.58 15.94
C GLU A 231 -12.28 -11.30 16.15
N ILE A 232 -12.43 -10.51 15.09
CA ILE A 232 -13.04 -9.16 15.15
C ILE A 232 -14.46 -9.18 14.61
N THR A 233 -14.70 -9.92 13.54
CA THR A 233 -15.95 -9.94 12.81
C THR A 233 -16.27 -11.36 12.35
N ASN A 234 -17.54 -11.64 12.02
CA ASN A 234 -17.94 -12.91 11.39
C ASN A 234 -17.79 -12.86 9.85
N ASN A 235 -17.29 -11.76 9.32
CA ASN A 235 -17.06 -11.53 7.89
C ASN A 235 -15.58 -11.22 7.63
N PHE A 236 -15.24 -10.95 6.37
CA PHE A 236 -13.86 -10.70 5.99
C PHE A 236 -13.44 -9.27 6.28
N ILE A 237 -12.23 -9.13 6.81
CA ILE A 237 -11.48 -7.88 6.83
C ILE A 237 -10.96 -7.63 5.41
N ILE A 238 -11.23 -6.44 4.88
CA ILE A 238 -10.93 -6.08 3.49
C ILE A 238 -9.73 -5.15 3.40
N ASP A 239 -9.49 -4.34 4.44
CA ASP A 239 -8.35 -3.42 4.50
C ASP A 239 -7.99 -3.09 5.94
N MET A 240 -6.74 -2.67 6.16
CA MET A 240 -6.22 -2.29 7.47
C MET A 240 -5.26 -1.11 7.34
N ALA A 241 -5.35 -0.17 8.26
CA ALA A 241 -4.40 0.91 8.46
C ALA A 241 -4.06 1.07 9.95
N CYS A 242 -2.84 1.51 10.26
CA CYS A 242 -2.40 1.83 11.62
C CYS A 242 -1.89 3.27 11.71
N SER A 243 -2.11 3.92 12.88
CA SER A 243 -1.31 5.08 13.28
C SER A 243 0.16 4.69 13.48
N ASP A 244 1.07 5.67 13.52
CA ASP A 244 2.52 5.41 13.63
C ASP A 244 2.91 4.50 14.79
N ASP A 245 2.32 4.69 15.95
CA ASP A 245 2.58 3.88 17.14
C ASP A 245 1.69 2.63 17.24
N CYS A 246 0.84 2.40 16.22
CA CYS A 246 -0.24 1.41 16.20
C CYS A 246 -1.22 1.52 17.39
N SER A 247 -1.31 2.68 18.05
CA SER A 247 -2.31 2.91 19.09
C SER A 247 -3.74 2.91 18.55
N THR A 248 -3.88 3.18 17.26
CA THR A 248 -5.14 3.17 16.50
C THR A 248 -4.99 2.21 15.32
N ILE A 249 -5.63 1.06 15.40
CA ILE A 249 -5.69 0.07 14.31
C ILE A 249 -7.09 0.16 13.71
N VAL A 250 -7.17 0.50 12.43
CA VAL A 250 -8.43 0.69 11.70
C VAL A 250 -8.62 -0.45 10.72
N LEU A 251 -9.81 -1.04 10.71
CA LEU A 251 -10.17 -2.14 9.82
C LEU A 251 -11.42 -1.81 9.03
N GLY A 252 -11.39 -2.07 7.75
CA GLY A 252 -12.57 -2.13 6.90
C GLY A 252 -13.06 -3.56 6.73
N SER A 253 -14.37 -3.79 6.86
CA SER A 253 -14.93 -5.13 6.82
C SER A 253 -16.12 -5.26 5.88
N GLN A 254 -16.34 -6.47 5.37
CA GLN A 254 -17.53 -6.84 4.58
C GLN A 254 -18.82 -6.84 5.40
N ASP A 255 -18.75 -6.77 6.73
CA ASP A 255 -19.94 -6.61 7.56
C ASP A 255 -20.53 -5.18 7.52
N GLY A 256 -19.90 -4.27 6.73
CA GLY A 256 -20.33 -2.89 6.59
C GLY A 256 -19.93 -1.99 7.75
N ASN A 257 -18.95 -2.40 8.56
CA ASN A 257 -18.45 -1.60 9.66
C ASN A 257 -16.99 -1.21 9.48
N VAL A 258 -16.66 -0.04 9.99
CA VAL A 258 -15.30 0.35 10.35
C VAL A 258 -15.07 -0.10 11.78
N TRP A 259 -14.03 -0.89 12.02
CA TRP A 259 -13.64 -1.32 13.35
C TRP A 259 -12.36 -0.62 13.77
N VAL A 260 -12.30 -0.17 15.01
CA VAL A 260 -11.09 0.44 15.55
C VAL A 260 -10.68 -0.26 16.84
N LEU A 261 -9.40 -0.64 16.88
CA LEU A 261 -8.77 -1.32 18.00
C LEU A 261 -7.62 -0.51 18.56
N THR A 262 -7.32 -0.77 19.84
CA THR A 262 -6.08 -0.31 20.48
C THR A 262 -4.91 -1.20 20.09
N LYS A 263 -3.68 -0.76 20.41
CA LYS A 263 -2.44 -1.56 20.30
C LYS A 263 -2.54 -2.92 21.02
N ASP A 264 -3.32 -2.99 22.10
CA ASP A 264 -3.51 -4.19 22.90
C ASP A 264 -4.67 -5.08 22.41
N GLY A 265 -5.22 -4.78 21.22
CA GLY A 265 -6.29 -5.55 20.60
C GLY A 265 -7.67 -5.35 21.21
N GLN A 266 -7.87 -4.30 22.02
CA GLN A 266 -9.20 -3.98 22.54
C GLN A 266 -9.98 -3.22 21.48
N ILE A 267 -11.23 -3.65 21.20
CA ILE A 267 -12.13 -2.91 20.32
C ILE A 267 -12.52 -1.63 21.04
N GLN A 268 -12.13 -0.47 20.50
CA GLN A 268 -12.52 0.83 21.02
C GLN A 268 -13.94 1.17 20.62
N TRP A 269 -14.22 1.04 19.33
CA TRP A 269 -15.54 1.31 18.76
C TRP A 269 -15.68 0.67 17.38
N LYS A 270 -16.91 0.68 16.87
CA LYS A 270 -17.22 0.39 15.49
C LYS A 270 -18.20 1.43 14.94
N TYR A 271 -18.06 1.77 13.66
CA TYR A 271 -18.94 2.68 12.95
C TYR A 271 -19.64 1.95 11.80
N PRO A 272 -21.00 1.99 11.75
CA PRO A 272 -21.76 1.35 10.68
C PRO A 272 -21.73 2.23 9.42
N ALA A 273 -21.08 1.77 8.35
CA ALA A 273 -20.99 2.45 7.06
C ALA A 273 -22.14 2.07 6.11
N GLY A 274 -22.96 1.06 6.46
CA GLY A 274 -24.12 0.63 5.66
C GLY A 274 -23.81 -0.14 4.38
N SER A 275 -22.54 -0.18 3.95
CA SER A 275 -22.04 -0.95 2.81
C SER A 275 -20.66 -1.49 3.14
N TRP A 276 -20.17 -2.49 2.39
CA TRP A 276 -18.83 -3.04 2.61
C TRP A 276 -17.78 -1.95 2.66
N VAL A 277 -16.95 -1.94 3.71
CA VAL A 277 -15.85 -0.99 3.84
C VAL A 277 -14.62 -1.59 3.17
N ASN A 278 -14.35 -1.14 1.96
CA ASN A 278 -13.33 -1.73 1.10
C ASN A 278 -11.94 -1.12 1.28
N SER A 279 -11.87 0.11 1.78
CA SER A 279 -10.58 0.76 2.01
C SER A 279 -10.62 1.66 3.22
N VAL A 280 -9.52 1.71 3.97
CA VAL A 280 -9.36 2.57 5.15
C VAL A 280 -8.00 3.26 5.12
N GLY A 281 -7.94 4.44 5.73
CA GLY A 281 -6.73 5.19 5.97
C GLY A 281 -6.80 5.89 7.31
N VAL A 282 -5.65 6.20 7.88
CA VAL A 282 -5.54 6.89 9.17
C VAL A 282 -4.39 7.87 9.14
N SER A 283 -4.55 9.03 9.77
CA SER A 283 -3.45 9.98 9.98
C SER A 283 -2.40 9.39 10.92
N ARG A 284 -1.18 9.92 10.85
CA ARG A 284 -0.03 9.46 11.62
C ARG A 284 -0.31 9.38 13.13
N ASP A 285 -1.03 10.38 13.65
CA ASP A 285 -1.40 10.50 15.07
C ASP A 285 -2.72 9.78 15.43
N GLY A 286 -3.36 9.09 14.47
CA GLY A 286 -4.63 8.43 14.68
C GLY A 286 -5.84 9.34 14.82
N SER A 287 -5.70 10.66 14.64
CA SER A 287 -6.77 11.64 14.90
C SER A 287 -7.83 11.69 13.79
N VAL A 288 -7.46 11.36 12.57
CA VAL A 288 -8.35 11.33 11.39
C VAL A 288 -8.37 9.93 10.81
N ILE A 289 -9.55 9.38 10.69
CA ILE A 289 -9.80 8.07 10.11
C ILE A 289 -10.68 8.26 8.89
N VAL A 290 -10.28 7.67 7.77
CA VAL A 290 -11.02 7.71 6.51
C VAL A 290 -11.43 6.31 6.13
N ALA A 291 -12.69 6.14 5.74
CA ALA A 291 -13.21 4.85 5.29
C ALA A 291 -14.00 5.01 4.01
N GLY A 292 -13.71 4.17 3.03
CA GLY A 292 -14.36 4.11 1.74
C GLY A 292 -15.21 2.87 1.60
N ALA A 293 -16.48 3.07 1.29
CA ALA A 293 -17.44 2.00 1.15
C ALA A 293 -17.66 1.61 -0.33
N LEU A 294 -18.07 0.39 -0.56
CA LEU A 294 -18.35 -0.16 -1.89
C LEU A 294 -19.41 0.65 -2.65
N ASP A 295 -20.33 1.32 -1.94
CA ASP A 295 -21.36 2.17 -2.56
C ASP A 295 -20.85 3.56 -2.99
N GLY A 296 -19.53 3.82 -2.85
CA GLY A 296 -18.88 5.09 -3.19
C GLY A 296 -18.89 6.13 -2.07
N THR A 297 -19.43 5.83 -0.90
CA THR A 297 -19.42 6.75 0.24
C THR A 297 -18.07 6.77 0.93
N VAL A 298 -17.52 7.98 1.16
CA VAL A 298 -16.30 8.23 1.91
C VAL A 298 -16.70 8.84 3.26
N TYR A 299 -16.36 8.18 4.34
CA TYR A 299 -16.58 8.64 5.70
C TYR A 299 -15.29 9.18 6.29
N ILE A 300 -15.33 10.33 6.91
CA ILE A 300 -14.23 10.91 7.69
C ILE A 300 -14.66 10.93 9.15
N LEU A 301 -13.93 10.22 9.98
CA LEU A 301 -14.22 10.02 11.40
C LEU A 301 -13.09 10.59 12.26
N ASP A 302 -13.42 11.00 13.48
CA ASP A 302 -12.43 11.32 14.49
C ASP A 302 -11.96 10.04 15.23
N LYS A 303 -10.94 10.17 16.08
CA LYS A 303 -10.41 9.06 16.89
C LYS A 303 -11.43 8.43 17.85
N ASN A 304 -12.53 9.10 18.15
CA ASN A 304 -13.59 8.62 19.05
C ASN A 304 -14.74 7.94 18.29
N GLY A 305 -14.66 7.87 16.95
CA GLY A 305 -15.69 7.29 16.09
C GLY A 305 -16.83 8.25 15.74
N ASN A 306 -16.69 9.54 16.02
CA ASN A 306 -17.68 10.53 15.60
C ASN A 306 -17.48 10.84 14.11
N LEU A 307 -18.59 10.90 13.37
CA LEU A 307 -18.57 11.33 11.98
C LEU A 307 -18.25 12.84 11.92
N LEU A 308 -17.10 13.17 11.33
CA LEU A 308 -16.73 14.56 11.07
C LEU A 308 -17.45 15.06 9.83
N THR A 309 -17.38 14.31 8.74
CA THR A 309 -18.06 14.62 7.47
C THR A 309 -18.06 13.37 6.59
N GLN A 310 -18.84 13.43 5.51
CA GLN A 310 -18.86 12.39 4.48
C GLN A 310 -19.06 13.02 3.10
N THR A 311 -18.62 12.29 2.08
CA THR A 311 -18.87 12.62 0.67
C THR A 311 -19.16 11.35 -0.11
N LYS A 312 -19.55 11.51 -1.36
CA LYS A 312 -19.83 10.37 -2.25
C LYS A 312 -19.08 10.55 -3.56
N THR A 313 -18.40 9.51 -3.99
CA THR A 313 -17.80 9.41 -5.32
C THR A 313 -18.83 8.92 -6.33
N ASP A 314 -18.54 9.08 -7.61
CA ASP A 314 -19.45 8.67 -8.69
C ASP A 314 -19.49 7.15 -8.90
N SER A 315 -18.56 6.41 -8.31
CA SER A 315 -18.37 4.97 -8.48
C SER A 315 -17.97 4.28 -7.19
N ALA A 316 -17.94 2.95 -7.21
CA ALA A 316 -17.56 2.12 -6.08
C ALA A 316 -16.08 2.31 -5.70
N ILE A 317 -15.81 2.38 -4.40
CA ILE A 317 -14.44 2.41 -3.87
C ILE A 317 -13.94 0.98 -3.76
N GLN A 318 -12.80 0.72 -4.37
CA GLN A 318 -12.17 -0.59 -4.37
C GLN A 318 -11.26 -0.78 -3.15
N GLN A 319 -10.73 -1.98 -2.99
CA GLN A 319 -9.77 -2.28 -1.94
C GLN A 319 -8.50 -1.43 -2.11
N ARG A 320 -7.92 -0.94 -1.00
CA ARG A 320 -6.66 -0.18 -0.99
C ARG A 320 -6.68 1.10 -1.85
N SER A 321 -7.80 1.76 -1.86
CA SER A 321 -8.05 2.93 -2.72
C SER A 321 -8.01 4.25 -1.97
N ILE A 322 -7.58 4.26 -0.70
CA ILE A 322 -7.51 5.46 0.15
C ILE A 322 -6.08 5.69 0.61
N ALA A 323 -5.63 6.93 0.49
CA ALA A 323 -4.42 7.43 1.13
C ALA A 323 -4.72 8.70 1.92
N VAL A 324 -4.11 8.81 3.09
CA VAL A 324 -4.20 9.95 3.99
C VAL A 324 -2.79 10.42 4.28
N ASN A 325 -2.53 11.72 4.21
CA ASN A 325 -1.22 12.24 4.59
C ASN A 325 -1.03 12.24 6.12
N GLU A 326 0.19 12.50 6.58
CA GLU A 326 0.54 12.35 7.99
C GLU A 326 -0.36 13.15 8.93
N ASP A 327 -0.69 14.37 8.56
CA ASP A 327 -1.54 15.23 9.39
C ASP A 327 -3.05 15.07 9.10
N GLY A 328 -3.46 14.18 8.17
CA GLY A 328 -4.86 13.90 7.81
C GLY A 328 -5.59 15.05 7.13
N THR A 329 -4.89 16.11 6.70
CA THR A 329 -5.51 17.26 6.02
C THR A 329 -5.76 17.00 4.54
N ARG A 330 -5.08 15.99 3.96
CA ARG A 330 -5.19 15.62 2.56
C ARG A 330 -5.55 14.15 2.42
N ILE A 331 -6.54 13.90 1.60
CA ILE A 331 -7.11 12.56 1.41
C ILE A 331 -7.18 12.30 -0.09
N VAL A 332 -6.70 11.16 -0.53
CA VAL A 332 -6.88 10.67 -1.90
C VAL A 332 -7.76 9.44 -1.86
N VAL A 333 -8.72 9.39 -2.77
CA VAL A 333 -9.63 8.25 -2.94
C VAL A 333 -9.62 7.85 -4.41
N ILE A 334 -9.50 6.56 -4.70
CA ILE A 334 -9.73 6.00 -6.03
C ILE A 334 -11.07 5.29 -6.03
N ALA A 335 -11.98 5.71 -6.90
CA ALA A 335 -13.25 5.05 -7.15
C ALA A 335 -13.25 4.55 -8.60
N GLU A 336 -13.22 3.23 -8.77
CA GLU A 336 -12.99 2.55 -10.05
C GLU A 336 -11.80 3.12 -10.82
N ARG A 337 -12.03 4.07 -11.73
CA ARG A 337 -11.01 4.66 -12.59
C ARG A 337 -10.69 6.11 -12.26
N THR A 338 -11.45 6.72 -11.36
CA THR A 338 -11.30 8.14 -11.03
C THR A 338 -10.59 8.32 -9.71
N MET A 339 -9.60 9.20 -9.68
CA MET A 339 -8.90 9.59 -8.46
C MET A 339 -9.40 10.96 -8.01
N TYR A 340 -9.76 11.06 -6.74
CA TYR A 340 -10.27 12.25 -6.08
C TYR A 340 -9.29 12.71 -5.01
N GLY A 341 -8.95 13.99 -4.99
CA GLY A 341 -8.21 14.62 -3.91
C GLY A 341 -9.13 15.52 -3.09
N TYR A 342 -9.09 15.40 -1.77
CA TYR A 342 -9.88 16.20 -0.85
C TYR A 342 -8.98 16.92 0.16
N ASN A 343 -9.34 18.17 0.49
CA ASN A 343 -8.76 18.92 1.60
C ASN A 343 -9.71 18.85 2.78
N LEU A 344 -9.22 18.38 3.92
CA LEU A 344 -9.96 18.39 5.18
C LEU A 344 -9.50 19.59 6.02
N ASP A 345 -10.41 20.50 6.26
CA ASP A 345 -10.23 21.57 7.25
C ASP A 345 -10.93 21.14 8.55
N TYR A 346 -10.12 20.76 9.52
CA TYR A 346 -10.55 20.24 10.81
C TYR A 346 -9.72 20.86 11.93
N ASP A 347 -10.41 21.52 12.86
CA ASP A 347 -9.75 22.10 14.04
C ASP A 347 -9.24 21.01 14.97
N ARG A 348 -7.94 20.93 15.06
CA ARG A 348 -7.21 20.02 15.93
C ARG A 348 -6.68 20.69 17.17
N SER A 349 -7.37 21.68 17.69
CA SER A 349 -6.95 22.36 18.92
C SER A 349 -6.77 21.33 20.04
N GLY A 350 -5.52 21.03 20.37
CA GLY A 350 -5.11 19.97 21.30
C GLY A 350 -4.29 18.82 20.69
N VAL A 351 -4.16 18.73 19.39
CA VAL A 351 -3.26 17.78 18.72
C VAL A 351 -1.95 18.49 18.33
N PRO A 352 -0.76 18.00 18.70
CA PRO A 352 0.50 18.60 18.30
C PRO A 352 0.58 18.64 16.76
N LYS A 353 0.74 19.83 16.20
CA LYS A 353 0.96 20.01 14.78
C LYS A 353 2.32 19.41 14.42
N ALA A 354 2.36 18.44 13.50
CA ALA A 354 3.61 17.92 13.00
C ALA A 354 4.42 19.09 12.40
N THR A 355 5.58 19.37 12.98
CA THR A 355 6.48 20.40 12.48
C THR A 355 7.28 19.79 11.34
N TYR A 356 6.82 20.02 10.11
CA TYR A 356 7.64 19.71 8.94
C TYR A 356 8.78 20.74 8.85
N THR A 357 9.99 20.25 8.94
CA THR A 357 11.12 20.96 8.38
C THR A 357 11.01 20.77 6.86
N GLU A 358 10.63 21.81 6.13
CA GLU A 358 10.75 21.76 4.67
C GLU A 358 12.16 21.33 4.33
N ILE A 359 12.30 20.12 3.79
CA ILE A 359 13.58 19.70 3.22
C ILE A 359 13.80 20.59 2.02
N PRO A 360 14.83 21.46 2.03
CA PRO A 360 15.06 22.37 0.93
C PRO A 360 15.17 21.54 -0.35
N VAL A 361 14.27 21.77 -1.29
CA VAL A 361 14.39 21.24 -2.65
C VAL A 361 15.74 21.69 -3.13
N ARG A 362 16.69 20.75 -3.25
CA ARG A 362 18.03 21.02 -3.74
C ARG A 362 17.89 21.42 -5.21
N THR A 363 17.64 22.71 -5.40
CA THR A 363 17.70 23.34 -6.72
C THR A 363 19.15 23.25 -7.19
N THR A 364 19.30 22.61 -8.35
CA THR A 364 20.53 22.51 -9.13
C THR A 364 21.59 21.54 -8.60
N LEU A 365 21.48 20.28 -9.01
CA LEU A 365 22.67 19.56 -9.39
C LEU A 365 23.14 20.18 -10.72
N THR A 366 24.16 21.00 -10.67
CA THR A 366 24.93 21.35 -11.88
C THR A 366 25.36 20.00 -12.48
N PRO A 367 25.03 19.69 -13.74
CA PRO A 367 25.52 18.47 -14.34
C PRO A 367 27.03 18.48 -14.28
N SER A 368 27.63 17.48 -13.65
CA SER A 368 29.07 17.27 -13.72
C SER A 368 29.44 17.21 -15.20
N PRO A 369 30.49 17.91 -15.62
CA PRO A 369 30.93 17.88 -17.01
C PRO A 369 31.17 16.43 -17.40
N ILE A 370 30.55 16.01 -18.49
CA ILE A 370 30.77 14.71 -19.12
C ILE A 370 32.26 14.60 -19.37
N SER A 371 32.95 13.73 -18.68
CA SER A 371 34.34 13.42 -18.93
C SER A 371 34.43 12.92 -20.37
N THR A 372 35.14 13.69 -21.20
CA THR A 372 35.50 13.28 -22.55
C THR A 372 36.11 11.88 -22.52
N PRO A 373 35.70 10.96 -23.39
CA PRO A 373 36.28 9.63 -23.42
C PRO A 373 37.78 9.74 -23.70
N VAL A 374 38.55 9.16 -22.80
CA VAL A 374 40.02 9.00 -23.01
C VAL A 374 40.22 8.15 -24.27
N PRO A 375 41.02 8.56 -25.25
CA PRO A 375 41.29 7.78 -26.44
C PRO A 375 41.91 6.44 -26.07
N VAL A 376 41.23 5.37 -26.39
CA VAL A 376 41.73 3.98 -26.25
C VAL A 376 42.94 3.86 -27.19
N LYS A 377 44.14 3.68 -26.64
CA LYS A 377 45.28 3.26 -27.40
C LYS A 377 44.98 1.91 -28.05
N THR A 378 44.89 1.90 -29.37
CA THR A 378 44.84 0.68 -30.19
C THR A 378 46.07 -0.17 -29.92
N THR A 379 45.94 -1.22 -29.14
CA THR A 379 46.94 -2.29 -29.05
C THR A 379 46.86 -3.16 -30.31
N ARG A 380 48.03 -3.49 -30.84
CA ARG A 380 48.28 -4.31 -32.03
C ARG A 380 47.41 -5.57 -32.06
N PRO A 381 47.06 -6.07 -33.28
CA PRO A 381 46.33 -7.35 -33.42
C PRO A 381 47.19 -8.49 -32.88
N ILE A 382 46.61 -9.27 -31.99
CA ILE A 382 47.16 -10.56 -31.57
C ILE A 382 46.84 -11.54 -32.69
N THR A 383 47.85 -12.02 -33.39
CA THR A 383 47.76 -13.16 -34.32
C THR A 383 47.44 -14.42 -33.51
N VAL A 384 46.26 -14.98 -33.70
CA VAL A 384 45.87 -16.30 -33.16
C VAL A 384 46.47 -17.35 -34.05
N PRO A 385 47.28 -18.30 -33.55
CA PRO A 385 47.75 -19.42 -34.34
C PRO A 385 46.60 -20.36 -34.68
N SER A 386 46.56 -20.80 -35.94
CA SER A 386 45.63 -21.78 -36.51
C SER A 386 45.72 -23.10 -35.76
N PRO A 387 44.62 -23.77 -35.37
CA PRO A 387 44.69 -25.10 -34.76
C PRO A 387 45.05 -26.13 -35.81
N GLN A 388 46.13 -26.86 -35.55
CA GLN A 388 46.51 -28.07 -36.30
C GLN A 388 45.45 -29.16 -36.08
N GLY A 389 45.01 -29.77 -37.19
CA GLY A 389 44.03 -30.82 -37.22
C GLY A 389 44.49 -32.10 -36.50
N THR A 390 43.72 -32.55 -35.58
CA THR A 390 43.74 -33.90 -35.08
C THR A 390 42.59 -34.69 -35.73
N THR A 391 42.96 -35.64 -36.57
CA THR A 391 42.09 -36.64 -37.22
C THR A 391 41.47 -37.55 -36.17
N LEU A 392 40.15 -37.59 -36.11
CA LEU A 392 39.40 -38.62 -35.39
C LEU A 392 39.21 -39.86 -36.26
N PRO A 393 39.25 -41.07 -35.71
CA PRO A 393 39.04 -42.27 -36.47
C PRO A 393 37.57 -42.49 -36.83
N GLU A 394 37.35 -42.91 -38.08
CA GLU A 394 36.09 -43.37 -38.65
C GLU A 394 35.53 -44.55 -37.87
N THR A 395 34.31 -44.43 -37.37
CA THR A 395 33.49 -45.58 -36.95
C THR A 395 32.39 -45.81 -37.99
N THR A 396 32.43 -46.97 -38.59
CA THR A 396 31.54 -47.57 -39.60
C THR A 396 30.07 -47.52 -39.17
N ARG A 397 29.23 -46.95 -40.04
CA ARG A 397 27.76 -47.07 -40.02
C ARG A 397 27.36 -48.47 -40.59
N THR A 398 26.47 -49.14 -39.84
CA THR A 398 25.56 -50.15 -40.42
C THR A 398 24.11 -49.57 -40.36
N PRO A 399 23.33 -49.78 -41.43
CA PRO A 399 21.96 -49.33 -41.49
C PRO A 399 21.01 -50.43 -41.01
N ASN A 400 20.03 -50.12 -40.21
CA ASN A 400 18.77 -50.88 -40.25
C ASN A 400 17.56 -50.12 -39.67
N SER A 401 16.61 -50.07 -40.54
CA SER A 401 15.18 -50.37 -40.49
C SER A 401 14.25 -49.34 -39.84
N ALA A 402 13.37 -48.96 -40.74
CA ALA A 402 12.13 -48.25 -40.57
C ALA A 402 11.21 -48.80 -39.48
N LEU A 403 10.54 -47.89 -38.72
CA LEU A 403 9.23 -48.16 -38.15
C LEU A 403 8.39 -46.87 -38.09
N THR A 404 7.23 -46.98 -38.65
CA THR A 404 6.12 -46.11 -38.93
C THR A 404 5.55 -45.37 -37.69
N PRO A 405 4.86 -44.22 -37.87
CA PRO A 405 4.22 -43.49 -36.77
C PRO A 405 2.84 -44.06 -36.45
N LEU A 406 2.57 -44.24 -35.15
CA LEU A 406 1.25 -44.58 -34.62
C LEU A 406 0.51 -43.32 -34.17
N LEU A 407 -0.53 -42.99 -34.91
CA LEU A 407 -1.55 -42.01 -34.52
C LEU A 407 -2.39 -42.57 -33.36
N ALA A 408 -2.43 -41.91 -32.24
CA ALA A 408 -3.42 -42.18 -31.20
C ALA A 408 -4.39 -40.99 -31.11
N LEU A 409 -5.60 -41.24 -31.64
CA LEU A 409 -6.82 -40.44 -31.34
C LEU A 409 -7.20 -40.67 -29.88
N ILE A 410 -7.38 -39.60 -29.11
CA ILE A 410 -8.13 -39.64 -27.85
C ILE A 410 -9.36 -38.77 -28.00
N GLY A 411 -10.50 -39.48 -27.90
CA GLY A 411 -11.82 -38.92 -28.09
C GLY A 411 -12.29 -38.02 -26.97
N PHE A 412 -13.11 -37.04 -27.34
CA PHE A 412 -13.97 -36.27 -26.50
C PHE A 412 -15.07 -37.15 -25.87
N ALA A 413 -15.14 -37.18 -24.55
CA ALA A 413 -16.32 -37.65 -23.82
C ALA A 413 -17.03 -36.44 -23.23
N GLY A 414 -18.17 -36.07 -23.80
CA GLY A 414 -19.08 -35.09 -23.29
C GLY A 414 -19.81 -35.60 -22.05
N LEU A 415 -19.85 -34.80 -21.00
CA LEU A 415 -20.68 -35.04 -19.83
C LEU A 415 -21.90 -34.11 -19.89
N LEU A 416 -23.06 -34.68 -20.25
CA LEU A 416 -24.37 -34.07 -20.18
C LEU A 416 -24.86 -34.04 -18.72
N PHE A 417 -25.00 -32.82 -18.17
CA PHE A 417 -25.75 -32.65 -16.91
C PHE A 417 -27.26 -32.62 -17.16
N LYS A 418 -27.94 -33.59 -16.59
CA LYS A 418 -29.38 -33.78 -16.61
C LYS A 418 -30.05 -32.90 -15.52
N ILE A 419 -30.84 -31.94 -15.98
CA ILE A 419 -31.66 -31.09 -15.10
C ILE A 419 -32.86 -31.90 -14.64
N GLY A 420 -32.93 -32.23 -13.36
CA GLY A 420 -34.09 -32.85 -12.73
C GLY A 420 -35.05 -31.77 -12.24
N LYS A 421 -36.21 -31.63 -12.89
CA LYS A 421 -37.40 -30.98 -12.32
C LYS A 421 -37.95 -31.80 -11.15
N ARG A 422 -38.11 -31.20 -10.00
CA ARG A 422 -39.05 -31.68 -8.97
C ARG A 422 -40.23 -30.72 -8.89
N LYS A 423 -41.41 -31.27 -9.20
CA LYS A 423 -42.72 -30.76 -8.80
C LYS A 423 -42.99 -31.17 -7.35
N ASN A 424 -43.42 -30.31 -6.57
CA ASN A 424 -44.55 -30.12 -5.64
C ASN A 424 -44.18 -29.05 -4.63
#